data_cc4812b3455c399fbe046fdf9bd452e6
#
_entry.id   cc4812b3455c399fbe046fdf9bd452e6
#
_cell.length_a   1.000
_cell.length_b   1.000
_cell.length_c   1.000
_cell.angle_alpha   90.00
_cell.angle_beta   90.00
_cell.angle_gamma   90.00
#
_symmetry.space_group_name_H-M   'P 1'
#
loop_
_entity.id
_entity.type
_entity.pdbx_description
1 polymer ?
#
loop_
_entity_poly.entity_id
_entity_poly.type
_entity_poly.pdbx_seq_one_letter_code
_entity_poly.pdbx_strand_id
1 'polypeptide(L)'
;MSGHTALVPEQNNNSNQENKTSNMRVSEKKCSWASYMTNSPTLIVMIGLPARGKTYMSKKLTRYLNWIGVPTKVFNLGVYRREAVQSYKSYDFFRHDNKEAMKIRKQCALVALEDVKAYVTEDGGQIAVFDATNTTRERRDLILNFAKENAYKVFFVESVCDDPEVIAANILEVKVSSPDYPERNRECVMDDFLKRIECYKVTYQPLDPDNYDQDLSFIKVINVGQRFLVNRVRDYIQSKIVYYLMNIHVQPRTIYLCRHGESEFNLVGKIGGDSGLSPRGKQFAQALKKFIAEQEIVDLKVWTSQLKRTIQTAEFLGVPYEQWKILNELDAGVCEEMTYEEIETQYPDEFALRDQEKYLYRYPGGESYQDLVQRLEAVIMELERQGSVLVIAHQAVMRCLLAYFLDKSADELPYLKCPLHTIFKLTPVAYGCKVETITLNVEAVNTHRDKPSGSTNNFPKSQTPVRMRRNSFTPLASSDTIKRTRNYSVGSRPLNPVGSPLFPETRDGADKRKLQILQDLFPLLCDTLGIQPLGQEEN
;
A
#
# COMPACT_ATOMS: atom_id res chain seq x y z
N MET A 1 52.34 65.14 -33.03
CA MET A 1 51.45 64.77 -34.13
C MET A 1 51.65 63.28 -34.32
N SER A 2 50.96 62.45 -33.64
CA SER A 2 49.75 61.72 -33.90
C SER A 2 49.81 60.78 -35.12
N GLY A 3 49.81 59.51 -34.88
CA GLY A 3 49.66 58.44 -35.84
C GLY A 3 49.26 57.13 -35.13
N HIS A 4 48.00 56.91 -35.01
CA HIS A 4 47.47 55.65 -34.48
C HIS A 4 47.56 54.56 -35.54
N THR A 5 48.05 53.37 -35.15
CA THR A 5 47.87 52.14 -35.91
C THR A 5 47.16 51.11 -35.03
N ALA A 6 45.93 50.73 -35.45
CA ALA A 6 45.08 49.76 -34.78
C ALA A 6 45.59 48.32 -35.03
N LEU A 7 45.75 47.54 -33.98
CA LEU A 7 45.98 46.10 -34.01
C LEU A 7 44.62 45.38 -33.85
N VAL A 8 44.34 44.45 -34.76
CA VAL A 8 43.20 43.52 -34.76
C VAL A 8 43.55 42.38 -33.79
N PRO A 9 42.69 41.96 -32.89
CA PRO A 9 42.94 40.78 -32.05
C PRO A 9 42.48 39.50 -32.74
N GLU A 10 43.35 38.51 -32.71
CA GLU A 10 43.04 37.11 -33.05
C GLU A 10 41.95 36.52 -32.17
N GLN A 11 40.94 35.89 -32.78
CA GLN A 11 39.93 35.13 -32.10
C GLN A 11 40.48 33.78 -31.67
N ASN A 12 40.60 33.57 -30.38
CA ASN A 12 40.98 32.32 -29.74
C ASN A 12 39.78 31.33 -29.64
N ASN A 13 39.94 30.17 -30.22
CA ASN A 13 39.03 29.02 -30.16
C ASN A 13 39.04 28.35 -28.78
N ASN A 14 38.47 28.99 -27.75
CA ASN A 14 38.33 28.41 -26.40
C ASN A 14 36.90 28.22 -25.91
N SER A 15 35.91 28.40 -26.79
CA SER A 15 34.49 28.31 -26.38
C SER A 15 33.94 26.87 -26.21
N ASN A 16 34.63 25.83 -26.70
CA ASN A 16 34.13 24.44 -26.62
C ASN A 16 34.62 23.65 -25.39
N GLN A 17 35.64 24.11 -24.68
CA GLN A 17 36.09 23.44 -23.45
C GLN A 17 35.34 23.95 -22.19
N GLU A 18 35.03 25.25 -22.14
CA GLU A 18 34.26 25.81 -21.01
C GLU A 18 32.78 25.34 -20.98
N ASN A 19 32.17 25.12 -22.14
CA ASN A 19 30.82 24.57 -22.21
C ASN A 19 30.73 23.07 -21.81
N LYS A 20 31.79 22.28 -22.04
CA LYS A 20 31.83 20.89 -21.55
C LYS A 20 32.07 20.82 -20.05
N THR A 21 32.92 21.69 -19.50
CA THR A 21 33.16 21.75 -18.04
C THR A 21 31.98 22.35 -17.27
N SER A 22 31.27 23.33 -17.82
CA SER A 22 30.05 23.87 -17.18
C SER A 22 28.89 22.88 -17.23
N ASN A 23 28.71 22.11 -18.31
CA ASN A 23 27.69 21.06 -18.38
C ASN A 23 28.03 19.87 -17.48
N MET A 24 29.30 19.48 -17.31
CA MET A 24 29.73 18.49 -16.33
C MET A 24 29.50 18.97 -14.89
N ARG A 25 29.84 20.22 -14.57
CA ARG A 25 29.62 20.80 -13.24
C ARG A 25 28.12 20.98 -12.92
N VAL A 26 27.30 21.28 -13.91
CA VAL A 26 25.82 21.36 -13.74
C VAL A 26 25.22 19.97 -13.54
N SER A 27 25.75 18.94 -14.24
CA SER A 27 25.33 17.53 -14.05
C SER A 27 25.75 16.99 -12.67
N GLU A 28 26.95 17.25 -12.23
CA GLU A 28 27.44 16.86 -10.89
C GLU A 28 26.66 17.59 -9.77
N LYS A 29 26.37 18.88 -9.94
CA LYS A 29 25.52 19.61 -9.01
C LYS A 29 24.10 19.06 -8.97
N LYS A 30 23.50 18.66 -10.10
CA LYS A 30 22.17 18.03 -10.12
C LYS A 30 22.15 16.71 -9.33
N CYS A 31 23.15 15.84 -9.45
CA CYS A 31 23.26 14.61 -8.68
C CYS A 31 23.41 14.86 -7.16
N SER A 32 24.18 15.88 -6.77
CA SER A 32 24.36 16.28 -5.37
C SER A 32 23.09 16.85 -4.72
N TRP A 33 22.24 17.54 -5.49
CA TRP A 33 21.02 18.18 -4.98
C TRP A 33 19.79 17.24 -5.00
N ALA A 34 19.82 16.16 -5.78
CA ALA A 34 18.69 15.23 -5.88
C ALA A 34 18.30 14.62 -4.54
N SER A 35 19.26 14.37 -3.64
CA SER A 35 18.98 13.84 -2.30
C SER A 35 18.24 14.83 -1.38
N TYR A 36 18.20 16.11 -1.72
CA TYR A 36 17.49 17.15 -0.97
C TYR A 36 16.19 17.60 -1.62
N MET A 37 15.93 17.20 -2.87
CA MET A 37 14.66 17.54 -3.53
C MET A 37 13.53 16.66 -3.00
N THR A 38 12.46 17.28 -2.53
CA THR A 38 11.28 16.57 -2.00
C THR A 38 10.62 15.64 -3.02
N ASN A 39 10.77 15.92 -4.31
CA ASN A 39 10.13 15.19 -5.42
C ASN A 39 11.05 14.18 -6.12
N SER A 40 12.26 13.92 -5.63
CA SER A 40 13.11 12.87 -6.22
C SER A 40 12.47 11.49 -6.00
N PRO A 41 12.45 10.64 -7.03
CA PRO A 41 11.95 9.28 -6.90
C PRO A 41 12.67 8.50 -5.80
N THR A 42 11.95 7.62 -5.13
CA THR A 42 12.51 6.81 -4.04
C THR A 42 12.51 5.34 -4.40
N LEU A 43 13.66 4.69 -4.25
CA LEU A 43 13.83 3.25 -4.38
C LEU A 43 13.87 2.63 -2.98
N ILE A 44 12.81 1.89 -2.62
CA ILE A 44 12.74 1.12 -1.38
C ILE A 44 13.34 -0.26 -1.65
N VAL A 45 14.36 -0.65 -0.91
CA VAL A 45 15.09 -1.90 -1.11
C VAL A 45 14.87 -2.83 0.07
N MET A 46 14.20 -3.95 -0.17
CA MET A 46 13.98 -4.97 0.85
C MET A 46 15.24 -5.79 1.09
N ILE A 47 15.59 -6.05 2.35
CA ILE A 47 16.74 -6.86 2.77
C ILE A 47 16.29 -7.95 3.75
N GLY A 48 16.92 -9.11 3.71
CA GLY A 48 16.74 -10.16 4.70
C GLY A 48 16.65 -11.55 4.11
N LEU A 49 16.77 -12.56 4.94
CA LEU A 49 16.69 -13.97 4.58
C LEU A 49 15.31 -14.35 4.01
N PRO A 50 15.19 -15.43 3.23
CA PRO A 50 13.89 -15.93 2.78
C PRO A 50 12.94 -16.23 3.96
N ALA A 51 11.63 -16.21 3.73
CA ALA A 51 10.58 -16.43 4.73
C ALA A 51 10.56 -15.45 5.94
N ARG A 52 11.10 -14.24 5.79
CA ARG A 52 11.09 -13.18 6.83
C ARG A 52 10.06 -12.08 6.56
N GLY A 53 8.97 -12.34 5.83
CA GLY A 53 7.88 -11.39 5.64
C GLY A 53 8.15 -10.22 4.68
N LYS A 54 9.30 -10.17 3.96
CA LYS A 54 9.63 -9.06 3.04
C LYS A 54 8.53 -8.74 2.04
N THR A 55 8.08 -9.74 1.29
CA THR A 55 7.03 -9.56 0.27
C THR A 55 5.68 -9.14 0.89
N TYR A 56 5.38 -9.57 2.11
CA TYR A 56 4.23 -9.10 2.88
C TYR A 56 4.34 -7.59 3.14
N MET A 57 5.48 -7.14 3.68
CA MET A 57 5.74 -5.72 3.92
C MET A 57 5.73 -4.91 2.62
N SER A 58 6.38 -5.40 1.56
CA SER A 58 6.39 -4.75 0.23
C SER A 58 5.00 -4.49 -0.30
N LYS A 59 4.12 -5.51 -0.28
CA LYS A 59 2.76 -5.40 -0.79
C LYS A 59 1.90 -4.46 0.07
N LYS A 60 1.98 -4.58 1.39
CA LYS A 60 1.24 -3.70 2.30
C LYS A 60 1.69 -2.25 2.16
N LEU A 61 3.00 -2.02 2.12
CA LEU A 61 3.57 -0.68 1.95
C LEU A 61 3.16 -0.05 0.61
N THR A 62 3.23 -0.82 -0.48
CA THR A 62 2.81 -0.35 -1.80
C THR A 62 1.33 0.03 -1.82
N ARG A 63 0.46 -0.79 -1.24
CA ARG A 63 -0.96 -0.49 -1.10
C ARG A 63 -1.21 0.79 -0.32
N TYR A 64 -0.53 0.97 0.80
CA TYR A 64 -0.64 2.18 1.61
C TYR A 64 -0.18 3.43 0.84
N LEU A 65 0.98 3.37 0.18
CA LEU A 65 1.53 4.51 -0.56
C LEU A 65 0.64 4.89 -1.76
N ASN A 66 0.13 3.92 -2.49
CA ASN A 66 -0.84 4.16 -3.57
C ASN A 66 -2.14 4.78 -3.03
N TRP A 67 -2.64 4.27 -1.90
CA TRP A 67 -3.87 4.78 -1.28
C TRP A 67 -3.74 6.25 -0.87
N ILE A 68 -2.59 6.67 -0.31
CA ILE A 68 -2.33 8.09 0.01
C ILE A 68 -2.00 8.95 -1.21
N GLY A 69 -2.03 8.39 -2.42
CA GLY A 69 -1.84 9.10 -3.68
C GLY A 69 -0.39 9.21 -4.15
N VAL A 70 0.52 8.36 -3.64
CA VAL A 70 1.92 8.28 -4.08
C VAL A 70 2.09 7.08 -5.02
N PRO A 71 2.23 7.28 -6.35
CA PRO A 71 2.36 6.18 -7.30
C PRO A 71 3.52 5.26 -6.98
N THR A 72 3.21 4.02 -6.62
CA THR A 72 4.17 3.03 -6.12
C THR A 72 3.98 1.67 -6.81
N LYS A 73 5.09 1.00 -7.19
CA LYS A 73 5.08 -0.32 -7.83
C LYS A 73 6.11 -1.25 -7.20
N VAL A 74 5.76 -2.54 -7.06
CA VAL A 74 6.68 -3.59 -6.58
C VAL A 74 7.37 -4.26 -7.76
N PHE A 75 8.69 -4.41 -7.67
CA PHE A 75 9.55 -5.17 -8.58
C PHE A 75 10.09 -6.38 -7.81
N ASN A 76 9.39 -7.52 -7.92
CA ASN A 76 9.75 -8.73 -7.19
C ASN A 76 10.68 -9.62 -8.02
N LEU A 77 11.93 -9.74 -7.62
CA LEU A 77 12.94 -10.50 -8.35
C LEU A 77 12.64 -12.00 -8.47
N GLY A 78 11.74 -12.51 -7.65
CA GLY A 78 11.25 -13.88 -7.80
C GLY A 78 10.45 -14.09 -9.09
N VAL A 79 9.76 -13.06 -9.59
CA VAL A 79 9.05 -13.09 -10.88
C VAL A 79 10.08 -13.15 -12.01
N TYR A 80 11.01 -12.21 -12.10
CA TYR A 80 12.07 -12.16 -13.11
C TYR A 80 12.89 -13.46 -13.17
N ARG A 81 13.18 -14.03 -12.00
CA ARG A 81 13.87 -15.33 -11.95
C ARG A 81 13.04 -16.46 -12.56
N ARG A 82 11.74 -16.54 -12.29
CA ARG A 82 10.87 -17.57 -12.86
C ARG A 82 10.72 -17.43 -14.37
N GLU A 83 10.70 -16.22 -14.88
CA GLU A 83 10.69 -15.94 -16.32
C GLU A 83 12.01 -16.34 -16.99
N ALA A 84 13.14 -16.07 -16.32
CA ALA A 84 14.47 -16.43 -16.83
C ALA A 84 14.77 -17.95 -16.73
N VAL A 85 14.17 -18.64 -15.74
CA VAL A 85 14.40 -20.07 -15.48
C VAL A 85 13.06 -20.79 -15.46
N GLN A 86 12.68 -21.39 -16.58
CA GLN A 86 11.37 -22.02 -16.79
C GLN A 86 11.06 -23.19 -15.84
N SER A 87 12.06 -23.88 -15.30
CA SER A 87 11.87 -24.92 -14.31
C SER A 87 12.83 -24.79 -13.13
N TYR A 88 12.28 -24.59 -11.94
CA TYR A 88 13.02 -24.63 -10.69
C TYR A 88 13.33 -26.11 -10.33
N LYS A 89 14.60 -26.47 -10.26
CA LYS A 89 15.03 -27.85 -9.99
C LYS A 89 15.28 -28.12 -8.51
N SER A 90 16.08 -27.28 -7.83
CA SER A 90 16.45 -27.44 -6.42
C SER A 90 17.06 -26.17 -5.83
N TYR A 91 17.30 -26.19 -4.50
CA TYR A 91 18.00 -25.14 -3.76
C TYR A 91 19.41 -24.84 -4.28
N ASP A 92 20.05 -25.76 -5.05
CA ASP A 92 21.39 -25.59 -5.65
C ASP A 92 21.49 -24.32 -6.50
N PHE A 93 20.38 -23.86 -7.07
CA PHE A 93 20.30 -22.58 -7.77
C PHE A 93 20.67 -21.37 -6.87
N PHE A 94 20.53 -21.49 -5.57
CA PHE A 94 20.81 -20.42 -4.62
C PHE A 94 22.17 -20.51 -3.95
N ARG A 95 22.92 -21.57 -4.19
CA ARG A 95 24.27 -21.73 -3.64
C ARG A 95 25.20 -20.61 -4.13
N HIS A 96 26.10 -20.20 -3.26
CA HIS A 96 27.09 -19.14 -3.55
C HIS A 96 28.21 -19.59 -4.49
N ASP A 97 28.46 -20.91 -4.60
CA ASP A 97 29.44 -21.50 -5.50
C ASP A 97 28.89 -21.79 -6.91
N ASN A 98 27.58 -21.69 -7.11
CA ASN A 98 26.94 -21.84 -8.42
C ASN A 98 27.09 -20.57 -9.25
N LYS A 99 28.19 -20.46 -10.01
CA LYS A 99 28.55 -19.29 -10.80
C LYS A 99 27.51 -18.95 -11.88
N GLU A 100 26.90 -19.94 -12.52
CA GLU A 100 25.88 -19.71 -13.55
C GLU A 100 24.59 -19.13 -12.94
N ALA A 101 24.10 -19.73 -11.86
CA ALA A 101 22.94 -19.21 -11.15
C ALA A 101 23.17 -17.79 -10.58
N MET A 102 24.40 -17.51 -10.12
CA MET A 102 24.77 -16.16 -9.69
C MET A 102 24.71 -15.15 -10.84
N LYS A 103 25.17 -15.54 -12.05
CA LYS A 103 25.09 -14.72 -13.27
C LYS A 103 23.62 -14.41 -13.63
N ILE A 104 22.76 -15.43 -13.64
CA ILE A 104 21.32 -15.29 -13.91
C ILE A 104 20.67 -14.36 -12.87
N ARG A 105 20.94 -14.57 -11.58
CA ARG A 105 20.39 -13.72 -10.52
C ARG A 105 20.88 -12.27 -10.58
N LYS A 106 22.11 -12.04 -11.04
CA LYS A 106 22.65 -10.68 -11.30
C LYS A 106 21.92 -10.04 -12.47
N GLN A 107 21.74 -10.79 -13.58
CA GLN A 107 21.03 -10.30 -14.76
C GLN A 107 19.55 -9.97 -14.44
N CYS A 108 18.84 -10.84 -13.70
CA CYS A 108 17.47 -10.55 -13.26
C CYS A 108 17.37 -9.23 -12.47
N ALA A 109 18.41 -8.92 -11.66
CA ALA A 109 18.40 -7.67 -10.92
C ALA A 109 18.64 -6.46 -11.82
N LEU A 110 19.51 -6.56 -12.82
CA LEU A 110 19.75 -5.48 -13.77
C LEU A 110 18.50 -5.20 -14.61
N VAL A 111 17.83 -6.23 -15.13
CA VAL A 111 16.56 -6.08 -15.86
C VAL A 111 15.49 -5.42 -14.98
N ALA A 112 15.35 -5.86 -13.72
CA ALA A 112 14.41 -5.25 -12.80
C ALA A 112 14.73 -3.77 -12.49
N LEU A 113 16.01 -3.38 -12.45
CA LEU A 113 16.41 -1.99 -12.26
C LEU A 113 16.13 -1.14 -13.51
N GLU A 114 16.27 -1.68 -14.73
CA GLU A 114 15.84 -0.99 -15.96
C GLU A 114 14.31 -0.79 -15.97
N ASP A 115 13.54 -1.78 -15.55
CA ASP A 115 12.07 -1.64 -15.41
C ASP A 115 11.69 -0.60 -14.35
N VAL A 116 12.46 -0.50 -13.26
CA VAL A 116 12.31 0.58 -12.26
C VAL A 116 12.52 1.94 -12.93
N LYS A 117 13.55 2.07 -13.78
CA LYS A 117 13.83 3.31 -14.50
C LYS A 117 12.70 3.65 -15.47
N ALA A 118 12.25 2.70 -16.27
CA ALA A 118 11.11 2.88 -17.18
C ALA A 118 9.85 3.32 -16.42
N TYR A 119 9.52 2.65 -15.30
CA TYR A 119 8.38 3.02 -14.46
C TYR A 119 8.44 4.46 -13.96
N VAL A 120 9.60 4.92 -13.52
CA VAL A 120 9.78 6.28 -13.02
C VAL A 120 9.75 7.32 -14.14
N THR A 121 10.39 7.02 -15.28
CA THR A 121 10.54 8.00 -16.39
C THR A 121 9.36 8.05 -17.33
N GLU A 122 8.68 6.93 -17.57
CA GLU A 122 7.64 6.78 -18.59
C GLU A 122 6.24 6.71 -17.98
N ASP A 123 6.06 5.90 -16.90
CA ASP A 123 4.75 5.69 -16.26
C ASP A 123 4.43 6.76 -15.20
N GLY A 124 5.38 7.66 -14.88
CA GLY A 124 5.19 8.70 -13.86
C GLY A 124 5.23 8.18 -12.43
N GLY A 125 5.88 7.02 -12.20
CA GLY A 125 6.08 6.44 -10.89
C GLY A 125 6.93 7.33 -9.98
N GLN A 126 6.62 7.32 -8.68
CA GLN A 126 7.37 8.08 -7.67
C GLN A 126 8.17 7.17 -6.73
N ILE A 127 7.64 5.98 -6.43
CA ILE A 127 8.30 5.02 -5.55
C ILE A 127 8.35 3.66 -6.23
N ALA A 128 9.53 3.05 -6.23
CA ALA A 128 9.72 1.65 -6.63
C ALA A 128 10.13 0.82 -5.42
N VAL A 129 9.49 -0.33 -5.22
CA VAL A 129 9.84 -1.28 -4.15
C VAL A 129 10.57 -2.48 -4.77
N PHE A 130 11.86 -2.57 -4.52
CA PHE A 130 12.73 -3.63 -5.03
C PHE A 130 12.73 -4.81 -4.06
N ASP A 131 11.83 -5.77 -4.32
CA ASP A 131 11.57 -6.91 -3.43
C ASP A 131 12.44 -8.10 -3.78
N ALA A 132 13.53 -8.27 -3.03
CA ALA A 132 14.45 -9.39 -3.10
C ALA A 132 15.08 -9.67 -1.73
N THR A 133 16.03 -10.61 -1.67
CA THR A 133 16.79 -10.88 -0.44
C THR A 133 17.85 -9.80 -0.16
N ASN A 134 18.56 -9.34 -1.19
CA ASN A 134 19.60 -8.29 -1.16
C ASN A 134 20.59 -8.45 0.01
N THR A 135 20.99 -9.68 0.30
CA THR A 135 21.71 -10.09 1.50
C THR A 135 23.18 -9.70 1.52
N THR A 136 23.80 -9.38 0.38
CA THR A 136 25.21 -9.04 0.28
C THR A 136 25.43 -7.54 0.07
N ARG A 137 26.54 -7.00 0.58
CA ARG A 137 26.96 -5.61 0.35
C ARG A 137 27.13 -5.33 -1.14
N GLU A 138 27.80 -6.24 -1.88
CA GLU A 138 27.96 -6.10 -3.34
C GLU A 138 26.63 -5.85 -4.07
N ARG A 139 25.58 -6.58 -3.68
CA ARG A 139 24.24 -6.39 -4.25
C ARG A 139 23.65 -5.04 -3.89
N ARG A 140 23.82 -4.58 -2.67
CA ARG A 140 23.34 -3.26 -2.22
C ARG A 140 24.11 -2.14 -2.88
N ASP A 141 25.44 -2.27 -3.05
CA ASP A 141 26.28 -1.29 -3.74
C ASP A 141 25.89 -1.14 -5.21
N LEU A 142 25.56 -2.25 -5.90
CA LEU A 142 25.04 -2.22 -7.26
C LEU A 142 23.75 -1.36 -7.34
N ILE A 143 22.84 -1.53 -6.39
CA ILE A 143 21.57 -0.78 -6.33
C ILE A 143 21.84 0.70 -5.98
N LEU A 144 22.76 0.97 -5.05
CA LEU A 144 23.15 2.33 -4.68
C LEU A 144 23.79 3.08 -5.84
N ASN A 145 24.65 2.43 -6.62
CA ASN A 145 25.26 3.01 -7.82
C ASN A 145 24.22 3.34 -8.88
N PHE A 146 23.30 2.39 -9.17
CA PHE A 146 22.17 2.65 -10.06
C PHE A 146 21.31 3.84 -9.60
N ALA A 147 21.00 3.92 -8.32
CA ALA A 147 20.21 5.01 -7.76
C ALA A 147 20.95 6.35 -7.85
N LYS A 148 22.26 6.35 -7.63
CA LYS A 148 23.12 7.54 -7.77
C LYS A 148 23.16 8.04 -9.22
N GLU A 149 23.32 7.15 -10.19
CA GLU A 149 23.34 7.46 -11.62
C GLU A 149 22.01 8.07 -12.11
N ASN A 150 20.89 7.61 -11.56
CA ASN A 150 19.56 8.06 -11.93
C ASN A 150 18.97 9.14 -11.00
N ALA A 151 19.75 9.63 -10.02
CA ALA A 151 19.32 10.62 -9.02
C ALA A 151 18.10 10.17 -8.18
N TYR A 152 18.03 8.89 -7.82
CA TYR A 152 17.00 8.34 -6.93
C TYR A 152 17.47 8.35 -5.48
N LYS A 153 16.54 8.56 -4.56
CA LYS A 153 16.75 8.31 -3.13
C LYS A 153 16.64 6.82 -2.86
N VAL A 154 17.44 6.30 -1.94
CA VAL A 154 17.34 4.91 -1.50
C VAL A 154 16.93 4.85 -0.03
N PHE A 155 16.00 3.95 0.26
CA PHE A 155 15.61 3.61 1.61
C PHE A 155 15.58 2.09 1.78
N PHE A 156 16.39 1.57 2.70
CA PHE A 156 16.44 0.13 2.93
C PHE A 156 15.45 -0.31 4.02
N VAL A 157 14.85 -1.47 3.80
CA VAL A 157 13.96 -2.12 4.79
C VAL A 157 14.50 -3.52 5.04
N GLU A 158 15.16 -3.71 6.17
CA GLU A 158 15.70 -5.00 6.57
C GLU A 158 14.74 -5.73 7.51
N SER A 159 14.34 -6.93 7.11
CA SER A 159 13.50 -7.81 7.94
C SER A 159 14.34 -8.89 8.57
N VAL A 160 14.45 -8.83 9.88
CA VAL A 160 15.19 -9.79 10.73
C VAL A 160 14.20 -10.54 11.59
N CYS A 161 14.18 -11.86 11.48
CA CYS A 161 13.35 -12.71 12.33
C CYS A 161 14.07 -14.04 12.55
N ASP A 162 14.28 -14.37 13.81
CA ASP A 162 14.93 -15.62 14.22
C ASP A 162 13.95 -16.56 14.93
N ASP A 163 12.68 -16.16 15.05
CA ASP A 163 11.60 -16.95 15.62
C ASP A 163 11.25 -18.12 14.66
N PRO A 164 11.50 -19.38 15.07
CA PRO A 164 11.30 -20.55 14.24
C PRO A 164 9.82 -20.82 13.92
N GLU A 165 8.89 -20.47 14.82
CA GLU A 165 7.46 -20.66 14.58
C GLU A 165 6.96 -19.70 13.48
N VAL A 166 7.37 -18.44 13.54
CA VAL A 166 7.06 -17.44 12.51
C VAL A 166 7.65 -17.85 11.17
N ILE A 167 8.89 -18.35 11.15
CA ILE A 167 9.55 -18.82 9.93
C ILE A 167 8.80 -20.01 9.33
N ALA A 168 8.45 -20.99 10.15
CA ALA A 168 7.69 -22.17 9.73
C ALA A 168 6.31 -21.78 9.17
N ALA A 169 5.57 -20.94 9.89
CA ALA A 169 4.27 -20.44 9.43
C ALA A 169 4.38 -19.71 8.08
N ASN A 170 5.37 -18.85 7.90
CA ASN A 170 5.63 -18.16 6.64
C ASN A 170 6.00 -19.10 5.49
N ILE A 171 6.74 -20.18 5.75
CA ILE A 171 7.07 -21.18 4.73
C ILE A 171 5.79 -21.92 4.32
N LEU A 172 4.98 -22.36 5.28
CA LEU A 172 3.74 -23.10 5.01
C LEU A 172 2.72 -22.26 4.26
N GLU A 173 2.49 -21.03 4.71
CA GLU A 173 1.48 -20.15 4.11
C GLU A 173 1.84 -19.70 2.68
N VAL A 174 3.12 -19.34 2.48
CA VAL A 174 3.57 -18.69 1.24
C VAL A 174 4.13 -19.68 0.23
N LYS A 175 4.71 -20.80 0.66
CA LYS A 175 5.50 -21.68 -0.21
C LYS A 175 4.77 -22.93 -0.66
N VAL A 176 3.85 -23.43 0.12
CA VAL A 176 2.99 -24.54 -0.32
C VAL A 176 2.14 -24.16 -1.55
N SER A 177 1.79 -22.87 -1.69
CA SER A 177 1.09 -22.34 -2.86
C SER A 177 2.00 -21.61 -3.86
N SER A 178 3.32 -21.76 -3.74
CA SER A 178 4.28 -21.06 -4.61
C SER A 178 4.35 -21.70 -6.00
N PRO A 179 4.41 -20.91 -7.09
CA PRO A 179 4.65 -21.43 -8.43
C PRO A 179 5.99 -22.17 -8.61
N ASP A 180 6.92 -22.06 -7.63
CA ASP A 180 8.18 -22.80 -7.64
C ASP A 180 7.98 -24.30 -7.38
N TYR A 181 6.84 -24.72 -6.80
CA TYR A 181 6.57 -26.07 -6.33
C TYR A 181 5.17 -26.59 -6.71
N PRO A 182 4.77 -26.60 -8.00
CA PRO A 182 3.39 -26.84 -8.40
C PRO A 182 2.83 -28.23 -8.05
N GLU A 183 3.68 -29.27 -7.90
CA GLU A 183 3.24 -30.68 -7.72
C GLU A 183 4.08 -31.47 -6.70
N ARG A 184 4.88 -30.82 -5.86
CA ARG A 184 5.76 -31.53 -4.94
C ARG A 184 5.09 -31.83 -3.59
N ASN A 185 5.47 -32.96 -2.98
CA ASN A 185 5.08 -33.29 -1.62
C ASN A 185 5.55 -32.19 -0.64
N ARG A 186 4.70 -31.85 0.33
CA ARG A 186 4.94 -30.76 1.31
C ARG A 186 6.26 -30.90 2.06
N GLU A 187 6.64 -32.10 2.45
CA GLU A 187 7.90 -32.36 3.16
C GLU A 187 9.13 -32.04 2.30
N CYS A 188 9.12 -32.48 1.03
CA CYS A 188 10.20 -32.16 0.10
C CYS A 188 10.33 -30.64 -0.16
N VAL A 189 9.19 -29.93 -0.18
CA VAL A 189 9.17 -28.46 -0.34
C VAL A 189 9.79 -27.78 0.87
N MET A 190 9.48 -28.24 2.07
CA MET A 190 10.04 -27.70 3.31
C MET A 190 11.55 -27.89 3.38
N ASP A 191 12.04 -29.09 3.13
CA ASP A 191 13.48 -29.39 3.14
C ASP A 191 14.24 -28.56 2.10
N ASP A 192 13.76 -28.50 0.85
CA ASP A 192 14.38 -27.68 -0.19
C ASP A 192 14.40 -26.18 0.22
N PHE A 193 13.32 -25.70 0.84
CA PHE A 193 13.25 -24.30 1.23
C PHE A 193 14.16 -23.97 2.43
N LEU A 194 14.30 -24.87 3.39
CA LEU A 194 15.23 -24.72 4.51
C LEU A 194 16.68 -24.69 4.01
N LYS A 195 17.06 -25.62 3.12
CA LYS A 195 18.37 -25.63 2.45
C LYS A 195 18.63 -24.33 1.67
N ARG A 196 17.60 -23.80 1.03
CA ARG A 196 17.67 -22.48 0.35
C ARG A 196 17.93 -21.35 1.35
N ILE A 197 17.32 -21.36 2.54
CA ILE A 197 17.60 -20.37 3.60
C ILE A 197 19.07 -20.43 3.99
N GLU A 198 19.60 -21.64 4.22
CA GLU A 198 21.01 -21.85 4.59
C GLU A 198 21.97 -21.33 3.51
N CYS A 199 21.68 -21.54 2.21
CA CYS A 199 22.48 -20.95 1.12
C CYS A 199 22.60 -19.43 1.22
N TYR A 200 21.55 -18.75 1.65
CA TYR A 200 21.59 -17.29 1.84
C TYR A 200 22.27 -16.88 3.17
N LYS A 201 22.12 -17.69 4.22
CA LYS A 201 22.66 -17.42 5.56
C LYS A 201 24.20 -17.34 5.55
N VAL A 202 24.85 -18.21 4.78
CA VAL A 202 26.31 -18.26 4.63
C VAL A 202 26.91 -16.93 4.13
N THR A 203 26.18 -16.21 3.26
CA THR A 203 26.66 -14.96 2.65
C THR A 203 25.95 -13.72 3.16
N TYR A 204 25.06 -13.86 4.16
CA TYR A 204 24.27 -12.75 4.68
C TYR A 204 25.13 -11.75 5.43
N GLN A 205 25.07 -10.51 5.02
CA GLN A 205 25.70 -9.35 5.63
C GLN A 205 24.61 -8.37 6.06
N PRO A 206 24.16 -8.39 7.32
CA PRO A 206 23.14 -7.46 7.82
C PRO A 206 23.61 -6.01 7.68
N LEU A 207 22.65 -5.07 7.69
CA LEU A 207 22.97 -3.65 7.76
C LEU A 207 23.73 -3.37 9.07
N ASP A 208 24.81 -2.59 8.95
CA ASP A 208 25.67 -2.21 10.08
C ASP A 208 25.56 -0.69 10.31
N PRO A 209 24.73 -0.24 11.28
CA PRO A 209 24.49 1.17 11.53
C PRO A 209 25.71 1.91 12.11
N ASP A 210 26.63 1.18 12.73
CA ASP A 210 27.73 1.77 13.46
C ASP A 210 29.01 1.91 12.63
N ASN A 211 29.09 1.15 11.51
CA ASN A 211 30.29 1.15 10.66
C ASN A 211 29.94 1.33 9.17
N TYR A 212 29.79 0.21 8.42
CA TYR A 212 29.74 0.24 6.96
C TYR A 212 28.52 0.98 6.40
N ASP A 213 27.35 0.79 7.01
CA ASP A 213 26.08 1.32 6.52
C ASP A 213 25.58 2.55 7.31
N GLN A 214 26.46 3.20 8.11
CA GLN A 214 26.12 4.33 8.98
C GLN A 214 25.49 5.52 8.24
N ASP A 215 25.84 5.74 6.99
CA ASP A 215 25.36 6.86 6.17
C ASP A 215 24.08 6.53 5.39
N LEU A 216 23.60 5.30 5.42
CA LEU A 216 22.41 4.85 4.72
C LEU A 216 21.14 5.20 5.48
N SER A 217 20.07 5.46 4.74
CA SER A 217 18.71 5.61 5.29
C SER A 217 18.03 4.24 5.31
N PHE A 218 17.64 3.76 6.50
CA PHE A 218 17.01 2.45 6.61
C PHE A 218 16.17 2.26 7.88
N ILE A 219 15.34 1.24 7.87
CA ILE A 219 14.69 0.64 9.02
C ILE A 219 15.00 -0.85 9.09
N LYS A 220 15.34 -1.36 10.28
CA LYS A 220 15.32 -2.78 10.60
C LYS A 220 14.05 -3.10 11.36
N VAL A 221 13.28 -4.06 10.85
CA VAL A 221 12.11 -4.63 11.51
C VAL A 221 12.53 -5.96 12.12
N ILE A 222 12.60 -6.04 13.45
CA ILE A 222 13.15 -7.17 14.19
C ILE A 222 12.01 -7.93 14.85
N ASN A 223 12.01 -9.25 14.67
CA ASN A 223 11.04 -10.18 15.24
C ASN A 223 9.59 -9.69 15.06
N VAL A 224 9.22 -9.54 13.79
CA VAL A 224 7.84 -9.20 13.36
C VAL A 224 7.33 -7.87 13.96
N GLY A 225 8.24 -6.93 14.20
CA GLY A 225 7.87 -5.61 14.74
C GLY A 225 7.90 -5.51 16.28
N GLN A 226 8.49 -6.47 16.97
CA GLN A 226 8.75 -6.34 18.42
C GLN A 226 9.78 -5.26 18.71
N ARG A 227 10.72 -5.04 17.77
CA ARG A 227 11.75 -4.00 17.90
C ARG A 227 12.05 -3.38 16.54
N PHE A 228 12.36 -2.10 16.54
CA PHE A 228 12.76 -1.35 15.35
C PHE A 228 14.09 -0.64 15.61
N LEU A 229 14.94 -0.61 14.57
CA LEU A 229 16.10 0.27 14.50
C LEU A 229 15.97 1.12 13.24
N VAL A 230 15.99 2.43 13.43
CA VAL A 230 15.81 3.41 12.34
C VAL A 230 17.08 4.24 12.23
N ASN A 231 17.60 4.39 11.00
CA ASN A 231 18.80 5.17 10.73
C ASN A 231 18.54 6.23 9.65
N ARG A 232 18.93 7.46 9.91
CA ARG A 232 18.96 8.61 8.96
C ARG A 232 17.70 8.76 8.10
N VAL A 233 16.55 8.93 8.72
CA VAL A 233 15.32 9.35 8.01
C VAL A 233 15.49 10.80 7.56
N ARG A 234 15.46 11.05 6.24
CA ARG A 234 15.85 12.34 5.66
C ARG A 234 14.72 13.15 5.09
N ASP A 235 13.56 12.54 4.84
CA ASP A 235 12.42 13.23 4.23
C ASP A 235 11.07 12.70 4.71
N TYR A 236 10.02 13.40 4.29
CA TYR A 236 8.64 13.10 4.65
C TYR A 236 8.21 11.69 4.22
N ILE A 237 8.57 11.25 3.01
CA ILE A 237 8.20 9.92 2.51
C ILE A 237 8.86 8.82 3.34
N GLN A 238 10.14 8.97 3.66
CA GLN A 238 10.85 8.02 4.53
C GLN A 238 10.21 7.97 5.92
N SER A 239 9.78 9.12 6.48
CA SER A 239 9.06 9.16 7.76
C SER A 239 7.72 8.43 7.69
N LYS A 240 6.97 8.59 6.58
CA LYS A 240 5.72 7.86 6.35
C LYS A 240 5.93 6.34 6.24
N ILE A 241 6.99 5.92 5.54
CA ILE A 241 7.36 4.50 5.42
C ILE A 241 7.66 3.91 6.80
N VAL A 242 8.49 4.58 7.59
CA VAL A 242 8.84 4.15 8.96
C VAL A 242 7.59 4.06 9.82
N TYR A 243 6.78 5.12 9.85
CA TYR A 243 5.55 5.17 10.64
C TYR A 243 4.59 4.04 10.26
N TYR A 244 4.40 3.77 8.97
CA TYR A 244 3.56 2.68 8.50
C TYR A 244 4.11 1.30 8.94
N LEU A 245 5.41 1.04 8.70
CA LEU A 245 6.02 -0.25 9.04
C LEU A 245 5.99 -0.55 10.54
N MET A 246 6.04 0.48 11.38
CA MET A 246 5.91 0.34 12.84
C MET A 246 4.49 -0.01 13.31
N ASN A 247 3.48 0.16 12.48
CA ASN A 247 2.09 -0.13 12.79
C ASN A 247 1.55 -1.42 12.15
N ILE A 248 2.34 -2.10 11.31
CA ILE A 248 1.89 -3.36 10.68
C ILE A 248 1.70 -4.43 11.74
N HIS A 249 0.47 -4.96 11.80
CA HIS A 249 0.11 -6.09 12.65
C HIS A 249 0.15 -7.40 11.87
N VAL A 250 0.71 -8.46 12.45
CA VAL A 250 0.91 -9.75 11.78
C VAL A 250 -0.08 -10.81 12.29
N GLN A 251 -0.70 -10.60 13.47
CA GLN A 251 -1.62 -11.56 14.04
C GLN A 251 -2.97 -11.60 13.30
N PRO A 252 -3.64 -12.77 13.25
CA PRO A 252 -4.99 -12.88 12.71
C PRO A 252 -5.95 -11.95 13.44
N ARG A 253 -6.72 -11.19 12.67
CA ARG A 253 -7.74 -10.27 13.20
C ARG A 253 -8.89 -10.11 12.22
N THR A 254 -10.01 -9.61 12.72
CA THR A 254 -11.18 -9.30 11.92
C THR A 254 -11.60 -7.85 12.12
N ILE A 255 -11.78 -7.13 11.02
CA ILE A 255 -12.28 -5.75 11.03
C ILE A 255 -13.69 -5.76 10.48
N TYR A 256 -14.63 -5.25 11.25
CA TYR A 256 -16.01 -5.08 10.85
C TYR A 256 -16.24 -3.63 10.49
N LEU A 257 -16.71 -3.38 9.28
CA LEU A 257 -17.06 -2.03 8.82
C LEU A 257 -18.55 -2.00 8.51
N CYS A 258 -19.27 -1.05 9.05
CA CYS A 258 -20.67 -0.81 8.66
C CYS A 258 -20.98 0.69 8.67
N ARG A 259 -21.99 1.08 7.91
CA ARG A 259 -22.58 2.41 8.04
C ARG A 259 -23.45 2.46 9.28
N HIS A 260 -23.72 3.67 9.76
CA HIS A 260 -24.81 3.92 10.71
C HIS A 260 -26.13 3.34 10.20
N GLY A 261 -27.09 3.09 11.05
CA GLY A 261 -28.46 2.76 10.66
C GLY A 261 -29.06 3.87 9.78
N GLU A 262 -30.05 3.56 8.97
CA GLU A 262 -30.75 4.55 8.15
C GLU A 262 -31.12 5.79 8.97
N SER A 263 -30.79 6.99 8.48
CA SER A 263 -31.11 8.25 9.14
C SER A 263 -32.33 8.92 8.50
N GLU A 264 -32.91 9.90 9.21
CA GLU A 264 -34.02 10.69 8.68
C GLU A 264 -33.66 11.42 7.39
N PHE A 265 -32.41 11.92 7.26
CA PHE A 265 -31.94 12.55 6.04
C PHE A 265 -31.77 11.56 4.87
N ASN A 266 -31.47 10.30 5.17
CA ASN A 266 -31.45 9.27 4.12
C ASN A 266 -32.82 9.06 3.48
N LEU A 267 -33.91 9.15 4.27
CA LEU A 267 -35.29 9.01 3.78
C LEU A 267 -35.69 10.10 2.77
N VAL A 268 -35.16 11.30 2.94
CA VAL A 268 -35.46 12.46 2.08
C VAL A 268 -34.35 12.77 1.07
N GLY A 269 -33.33 11.89 0.94
CA GLY A 269 -32.26 12.02 -0.04
C GLY A 269 -31.25 13.13 0.24
N LYS A 270 -31.22 13.71 1.44
CA LYS A 270 -30.26 14.75 1.83
C LYS A 270 -28.89 14.19 2.16
N ILE A 271 -27.85 14.91 1.75
CA ILE A 271 -26.44 14.59 2.06
C ILE A 271 -25.95 15.39 3.27
N GLY A 272 -24.94 14.87 3.96
CA GLY A 272 -24.32 15.57 5.11
C GLY A 272 -25.22 15.70 6.33
N GLY A 273 -25.04 16.80 7.05
CA GLY A 273 -25.80 17.15 8.24
C GLY A 273 -25.71 16.17 9.41
N ASP A 274 -26.44 16.43 10.48
CA ASP A 274 -26.39 15.64 11.72
C ASP A 274 -27.80 15.16 12.17
N SER A 275 -28.52 14.47 11.26
CA SER A 275 -29.82 13.86 11.57
C SER A 275 -29.69 12.58 12.40
N GLY A 276 -30.72 12.28 13.17
CA GLY A 276 -30.85 11.04 13.94
C GLY A 276 -31.26 9.82 13.10
N LEU A 277 -31.36 8.66 13.74
CA LEU A 277 -31.80 7.41 13.11
C LEU A 277 -33.32 7.42 12.83
N SER A 278 -33.68 6.89 11.66
CA SER A 278 -35.06 6.54 11.33
C SER A 278 -35.55 5.33 12.18
N PRO A 279 -36.84 5.02 12.19
CA PRO A 279 -37.33 3.79 12.81
C PRO A 279 -36.64 2.52 12.29
N ARG A 280 -36.39 2.42 10.98
CA ARG A 280 -35.64 1.31 10.37
C ARG A 280 -34.19 1.30 10.78
N GLY A 281 -33.57 2.48 10.91
CA GLY A 281 -32.19 2.62 11.42
C GLY A 281 -32.05 2.10 12.86
N LYS A 282 -33.04 2.31 13.73
CA LYS A 282 -33.07 1.76 15.09
C LYS A 282 -33.24 0.22 15.08
N GLN A 283 -34.05 -0.31 14.19
CA GLN A 283 -34.19 -1.77 14.00
C GLN A 283 -32.84 -2.39 13.53
N PHE A 284 -32.14 -1.73 12.61
CA PHE A 284 -30.80 -2.15 12.20
C PHE A 284 -29.84 -2.17 13.39
N ALA A 285 -29.83 -1.15 14.22
CA ALA A 285 -28.93 -1.09 15.39
C ALA A 285 -29.20 -2.26 16.37
N GLN A 286 -30.45 -2.66 16.55
CA GLN A 286 -30.81 -3.84 17.34
C GLN A 286 -30.35 -5.15 16.66
N ALA A 287 -30.51 -5.27 15.34
CA ALA A 287 -30.03 -6.42 14.58
C ALA A 287 -28.49 -6.52 14.61
N LEU A 288 -27.80 -5.38 14.52
CA LEU A 288 -26.34 -5.30 14.65
C LEU A 288 -25.86 -5.79 16.02
N LYS A 289 -26.54 -5.40 17.11
CA LYS A 289 -26.27 -5.91 18.46
C LYS A 289 -26.30 -7.43 18.50
N LYS A 290 -27.39 -8.02 17.97
CA LYS A 290 -27.55 -9.48 17.94
C LYS A 290 -26.44 -10.14 17.14
N PHE A 291 -26.16 -9.63 15.95
CA PHE A 291 -25.08 -10.14 15.09
C PHE A 291 -23.72 -10.11 15.77
N ILE A 292 -23.35 -8.98 16.41
CA ILE A 292 -22.05 -8.86 17.10
C ILE A 292 -21.96 -9.80 18.29
N ALA A 293 -23.02 -9.97 19.05
CA ALA A 293 -23.05 -10.92 20.17
C ALA A 293 -22.84 -12.38 19.69
N GLU A 294 -23.42 -12.75 18.55
CA GLU A 294 -23.24 -14.08 17.93
C GLU A 294 -21.83 -14.35 17.41
N GLN A 295 -21.01 -13.32 17.20
CA GLN A 295 -19.61 -13.50 16.74
C GLN A 295 -18.64 -13.85 17.88
N GLU A 296 -19.03 -13.73 19.15
CA GLU A 296 -18.23 -14.05 20.35
C GLU A 296 -16.80 -13.46 20.31
N ILE A 297 -16.68 -12.19 19.86
CA ILE A 297 -15.39 -11.55 19.67
C ILE A 297 -14.83 -11.09 21.00
N VAL A 298 -13.66 -11.62 21.37
CA VAL A 298 -12.93 -11.19 22.56
C VAL A 298 -12.30 -9.81 22.28
N ASP A 299 -12.41 -8.90 23.25
CA ASP A 299 -11.80 -7.55 23.22
C ASP A 299 -12.16 -6.72 21.97
N LEU A 300 -13.41 -6.82 21.51
CA LEU A 300 -13.91 -6.01 20.39
C LEU A 300 -13.88 -4.52 20.74
N LYS A 301 -13.12 -3.73 19.98
CA LYS A 301 -13.19 -2.28 20.03
C LYS A 301 -14.27 -1.76 19.10
N VAL A 302 -15.03 -0.77 19.53
CA VAL A 302 -16.08 -0.14 18.73
C VAL A 302 -15.74 1.32 18.55
N TRP A 303 -15.63 1.77 17.27
CA TRP A 303 -15.36 3.15 16.92
C TRP A 303 -16.53 3.77 16.16
N THR A 304 -16.87 4.99 16.51
CA THR A 304 -17.90 5.79 15.83
C THR A 304 -17.34 7.14 15.40
N SER A 305 -18.06 7.83 14.53
CA SER A 305 -17.89 9.27 14.35
C SER A 305 -18.54 10.05 15.50
N GLN A 306 -18.45 11.37 15.47
CA GLN A 306 -19.13 12.25 16.43
C GLN A 306 -20.54 12.67 15.96
N LEU A 307 -21.07 12.10 14.86
CA LEU A 307 -22.40 12.41 14.36
C LEU A 307 -23.45 11.49 15.02
N LYS A 308 -24.61 12.10 15.36
CA LYS A 308 -25.70 11.45 16.12
C LYS A 308 -26.06 10.06 15.61
N ARG A 309 -26.21 9.89 14.30
CA ARG A 309 -26.62 8.61 13.69
C ARG A 309 -25.64 7.46 13.95
N THR A 310 -24.33 7.71 14.03
CA THR A 310 -23.34 6.68 14.37
C THR A 310 -23.32 6.38 15.86
N ILE A 311 -23.42 7.42 16.70
CA ILE A 311 -23.51 7.31 18.15
C ILE A 311 -24.74 6.49 18.54
N GLN A 312 -25.91 6.88 18.04
CA GLN A 312 -27.16 6.17 18.29
C GLN A 312 -27.09 4.70 17.83
N THR A 313 -26.42 4.41 16.70
CA THR A 313 -26.23 3.02 16.27
C THR A 313 -25.38 2.23 17.27
N ALA A 314 -24.31 2.82 17.81
CA ALA A 314 -23.41 2.17 18.76
C ALA A 314 -24.03 2.00 20.14
N GLU A 315 -24.83 2.97 20.61
CA GLU A 315 -25.51 2.91 21.92
C GLU A 315 -26.38 1.65 22.07
N PHE A 316 -27.04 1.23 21.00
CA PHE A 316 -27.85 -0.01 21.01
C PHE A 316 -27.01 -1.27 21.27
N LEU A 317 -25.71 -1.27 20.96
CA LEU A 317 -24.84 -2.44 21.20
C LEU A 317 -24.70 -2.75 22.70
N GLY A 318 -24.74 -1.71 23.55
CA GLY A 318 -24.57 -1.84 24.98
C GLY A 318 -23.15 -2.21 25.42
N VAL A 319 -22.13 -1.90 24.58
CA VAL A 319 -20.71 -2.07 24.86
C VAL A 319 -20.01 -0.70 24.81
N PRO A 320 -18.87 -0.53 25.46
CA PRO A 320 -18.07 0.69 25.36
C PRO A 320 -17.70 1.00 23.92
N TYR A 321 -17.73 2.26 23.53
CA TYR A 321 -17.33 2.73 22.20
C TYR A 321 -16.55 4.05 22.30
N GLU A 322 -15.68 4.30 21.31
CA GLU A 322 -14.89 5.50 21.19
C GLU A 322 -15.42 6.36 20.04
N GLN A 323 -15.55 7.67 20.30
CA GLN A 323 -16.00 8.64 19.30
C GLN A 323 -14.79 9.35 18.67
N TRP A 324 -14.62 9.20 17.36
CA TRP A 324 -13.51 9.77 16.62
C TRP A 324 -14.01 10.80 15.60
N LYS A 325 -13.72 12.10 15.81
CA LYS A 325 -14.06 13.15 14.85
C LYS A 325 -13.54 12.87 13.44
N ILE A 326 -12.39 12.23 13.35
CA ILE A 326 -11.75 11.84 12.10
C ILE A 326 -12.59 10.87 11.26
N LEU A 327 -13.56 10.18 11.85
CA LEU A 327 -14.52 9.30 11.19
C LEU A 327 -15.82 10.02 10.75
N ASN A 328 -15.95 11.34 10.97
CA ASN A 328 -17.11 12.10 10.48
C ASN A 328 -17.24 11.96 8.97
N GLU A 329 -18.45 12.08 8.44
CA GLU A 329 -18.68 12.04 6.99
C GLU A 329 -17.90 13.13 6.27
N LEU A 330 -17.70 12.95 4.97
CA LEU A 330 -17.14 13.95 4.09
C LEU A 330 -17.96 15.25 4.21
N ASP A 331 -17.30 16.35 4.53
CA ASP A 331 -17.92 17.66 4.64
C ASP A 331 -18.33 18.16 3.24
N ALA A 332 -19.63 18.32 3.02
CA ALA A 332 -20.17 18.82 1.75
C ALA A 332 -20.23 20.36 1.68
N GLY A 333 -19.72 21.07 2.69
CA GLY A 333 -19.64 22.52 2.73
C GLY A 333 -21.00 23.18 2.50
N VAL A 334 -21.08 24.04 1.48
CA VAL A 334 -22.34 24.75 1.14
C VAL A 334 -23.46 23.83 0.68
N CYS A 335 -23.17 22.56 0.35
CA CYS A 335 -24.14 21.56 -0.09
C CYS A 335 -24.63 20.67 1.07
N GLU A 336 -24.24 20.94 2.32
CA GLU A 336 -24.76 20.22 3.49
C GLU A 336 -26.29 20.36 3.58
N GLU A 337 -26.96 19.24 3.93
CA GLU A 337 -28.41 19.15 4.08
C GLU A 337 -29.23 19.41 2.79
N MET A 338 -28.58 19.33 1.61
CA MET A 338 -29.25 19.41 0.31
C MET A 338 -29.42 18.02 -0.32
N THR A 339 -30.44 17.87 -1.17
CA THR A 339 -30.56 16.73 -2.09
C THR A 339 -29.69 16.95 -3.34
N TYR A 340 -29.42 15.90 -4.11
CA TYR A 340 -28.67 16.06 -5.36
C TYR A 340 -29.42 16.92 -6.40
N GLU A 341 -30.76 16.87 -6.42
CA GLU A 341 -31.60 17.71 -7.30
C GLU A 341 -31.52 19.19 -6.90
N GLU A 342 -31.50 19.49 -5.60
CA GLU A 342 -31.29 20.85 -5.09
C GLU A 342 -29.89 21.37 -5.45
N ILE A 343 -28.86 20.51 -5.33
CA ILE A 343 -27.49 20.89 -5.71
C ILE A 343 -27.38 21.14 -7.22
N GLU A 344 -27.96 20.27 -8.06
CA GLU A 344 -27.99 20.45 -9.51
C GLU A 344 -28.68 21.75 -9.91
N THR A 345 -29.76 22.11 -9.24
CA THR A 345 -30.52 23.34 -9.50
C THR A 345 -29.79 24.58 -9.01
N GLN A 346 -29.24 24.57 -7.79
CA GLN A 346 -28.62 25.75 -7.18
C GLN A 346 -27.15 25.95 -7.56
N TYR A 347 -26.43 24.84 -7.81
CA TYR A 347 -24.99 24.84 -8.11
C TYR A 347 -24.67 23.94 -9.32
N PRO A 348 -25.25 24.20 -10.51
CA PRO A 348 -25.13 23.29 -11.68
C PRO A 348 -23.68 23.08 -12.12
N ASP A 349 -22.83 24.11 -12.07
CA ASP A 349 -21.42 24.00 -12.44
C ASP A 349 -20.64 23.11 -11.47
N GLU A 350 -20.89 23.25 -10.18
CA GLU A 350 -20.26 22.42 -9.13
C GLU A 350 -20.72 20.96 -9.24
N PHE A 351 -22.00 20.72 -9.56
CA PHE A 351 -22.55 19.40 -9.78
C PHE A 351 -21.88 18.72 -10.98
N ALA A 352 -21.71 19.44 -12.10
CA ALA A 352 -21.04 18.93 -13.28
C ALA A 352 -19.54 18.64 -13.04
N LEU A 353 -18.83 19.54 -12.34
CA LEU A 353 -17.43 19.34 -11.97
C LEU A 353 -17.24 18.10 -11.08
N ARG A 354 -18.14 17.90 -10.13
CA ARG A 354 -18.11 16.71 -9.25
C ARG A 354 -18.28 15.42 -10.04
N ASP A 355 -19.16 15.38 -11.01
CA ASP A 355 -19.42 14.18 -11.82
C ASP A 355 -18.27 13.89 -12.81
N GLN A 356 -17.48 14.89 -13.21
CA GLN A 356 -16.29 14.73 -14.05
C GLN A 356 -15.13 14.07 -13.29
N GLU A 357 -14.81 14.51 -12.08
CA GLU A 357 -13.65 14.02 -11.33
C GLU A 357 -13.92 13.93 -9.82
N LYS A 358 -14.81 13.03 -9.45
CA LYS A 358 -15.36 12.91 -8.10
C LYS A 358 -14.31 12.71 -6.99
N TYR A 359 -13.17 12.13 -7.27
CA TYR A 359 -12.11 11.91 -6.27
C TYR A 359 -11.40 13.22 -5.87
N LEU A 360 -11.07 14.07 -6.86
CA LEU A 360 -10.36 15.33 -6.63
C LEU A 360 -11.32 16.51 -6.39
N TYR A 361 -12.59 16.36 -6.76
CA TYR A 361 -13.57 17.42 -6.56
C TYR A 361 -13.73 17.74 -5.08
N ARG A 362 -13.56 19.02 -4.74
CA ARG A 362 -13.77 19.55 -3.39
C ARG A 362 -15.03 20.41 -3.36
N TYR A 363 -15.94 20.07 -2.46
CA TYR A 363 -17.11 20.91 -2.21
C TYR A 363 -16.69 22.30 -1.76
N PRO A 364 -17.38 23.38 -2.21
CA PRO A 364 -17.09 24.74 -1.76
C PRO A 364 -17.27 24.86 -0.24
N GLY A 365 -16.18 25.22 0.46
CA GLY A 365 -16.14 25.25 1.93
C GLY A 365 -16.08 23.89 2.61
N GLY A 366 -15.96 22.78 1.85
CA GLY A 366 -15.92 21.42 2.36
C GLY A 366 -14.68 20.63 1.93
N GLU A 367 -14.84 19.32 1.83
CA GLU A 367 -13.77 18.34 1.56
C GLU A 367 -13.92 17.69 0.17
N SER A 368 -12.82 17.12 -0.31
CA SER A 368 -12.78 16.12 -1.39
C SER A 368 -12.54 14.71 -0.82
N TYR A 369 -12.71 13.67 -1.66
CA TYR A 369 -12.27 12.32 -1.27
C TYR A 369 -10.76 12.26 -1.00
N GLN A 370 -9.96 13.04 -1.73
CA GLN A 370 -8.52 13.15 -1.47
C GLN A 370 -8.23 13.69 -0.06
N ASP A 371 -8.94 14.74 0.38
CA ASP A 371 -8.81 15.27 1.75
C ASP A 371 -9.25 14.25 2.80
N LEU A 372 -10.36 13.54 2.52
CA LEU A 372 -10.87 12.49 3.39
C LEU A 372 -9.85 11.33 3.54
N VAL A 373 -9.20 10.89 2.46
CA VAL A 373 -8.13 9.89 2.51
C VAL A 373 -6.98 10.36 3.39
N GLN A 374 -6.52 11.61 3.24
CA GLN A 374 -5.46 12.19 4.07
C GLN A 374 -5.86 12.23 5.55
N ARG A 375 -7.11 12.62 5.83
CA ARG A 375 -7.67 12.63 7.18
C ARG A 375 -7.74 11.24 7.80
N LEU A 376 -8.16 10.24 7.03
CA LEU A 376 -8.33 8.85 7.47
C LEU A 376 -7.01 8.07 7.62
N GLU A 377 -5.88 8.64 7.25
CA GLU A 377 -4.59 7.97 7.35
C GLU A 377 -4.31 7.47 8.78
N ALA A 378 -4.61 8.29 9.80
CA ALA A 378 -4.43 7.90 11.20
C ALA A 378 -5.33 6.72 11.59
N VAL A 379 -6.55 6.65 11.03
CA VAL A 379 -7.46 5.50 11.24
C VAL A 379 -6.89 4.22 10.64
N ILE A 380 -6.31 4.30 9.44
CA ILE A 380 -5.65 3.14 8.81
C ILE A 380 -4.49 2.64 9.68
N MET A 381 -3.66 3.55 10.21
CA MET A 381 -2.55 3.17 11.10
C MET A 381 -3.06 2.44 12.34
N GLU A 382 -4.14 2.95 12.92
CA GLU A 382 -4.72 2.31 14.11
C GLU A 382 -5.40 0.98 13.76
N LEU A 383 -6.10 0.87 12.63
CA LEU A 383 -6.66 -0.39 12.14
C LEU A 383 -5.57 -1.43 11.83
N GLU A 384 -4.39 -1.02 11.36
CA GLU A 384 -3.26 -1.93 11.15
C GLU A 384 -2.63 -2.42 12.48
N ARG A 385 -2.75 -1.65 13.55
CA ARG A 385 -2.18 -1.96 14.87
C ARG A 385 -3.12 -2.72 15.81
N GLN A 386 -4.44 -2.47 15.71
CA GLN A 386 -5.43 -3.06 16.62
C GLN A 386 -5.78 -4.51 16.26
N GLY A 387 -6.34 -5.23 17.24
CA GLY A 387 -6.98 -6.52 17.05
C GLY A 387 -8.30 -6.43 16.30
N SER A 388 -9.36 -7.02 16.83
CA SER A 388 -10.71 -6.95 16.22
C SER A 388 -11.38 -5.60 16.51
N VAL A 389 -11.87 -4.94 15.46
CA VAL A 389 -12.50 -3.61 15.56
C VAL A 389 -13.81 -3.59 14.77
N LEU A 390 -14.84 -2.97 15.34
CA LEU A 390 -16.06 -2.57 14.63
C LEU A 390 -16.03 -1.06 14.40
N VAL A 391 -16.05 -0.64 13.15
CA VAL A 391 -16.15 0.78 12.77
C VAL A 391 -17.56 1.06 12.27
N ILE A 392 -18.28 1.94 12.96
CA ILE A 392 -19.59 2.46 12.54
C ILE A 392 -19.39 3.86 12.00
N ALA A 393 -19.46 4.02 10.69
CA ALA A 393 -19.12 5.26 10.02
C ALA A 393 -20.13 5.63 8.92
N HIS A 394 -19.66 6.28 7.87
CA HIS A 394 -20.46 6.91 6.81
C HIS A 394 -20.04 6.40 5.44
N GLN A 395 -20.81 6.74 4.40
CA GLN A 395 -20.61 6.19 3.06
C GLN A 395 -19.24 6.56 2.47
N ALA A 396 -18.82 7.83 2.54
CA ALA A 396 -17.55 8.23 1.94
C ALA A 396 -16.37 7.68 2.76
N VAL A 397 -16.46 7.68 4.09
CA VAL A 397 -15.47 7.06 4.99
C VAL A 397 -15.32 5.57 4.68
N MET A 398 -16.43 4.84 4.57
CA MET A 398 -16.43 3.42 4.24
C MET A 398 -15.75 3.13 2.90
N ARG A 399 -16.02 3.94 1.87
CA ARG A 399 -15.38 3.84 0.56
C ARG A 399 -13.87 3.98 0.65
N CYS A 400 -13.38 4.96 1.41
CA CYS A 400 -11.94 5.18 1.61
C CYS A 400 -11.29 3.99 2.34
N LEU A 401 -11.90 3.50 3.43
CA LEU A 401 -11.37 2.36 4.17
C LEU A 401 -11.40 1.07 3.34
N LEU A 402 -12.50 0.79 2.65
CA LEU A 402 -12.60 -0.39 1.76
C LEU A 402 -11.60 -0.31 0.60
N ALA A 403 -11.40 0.87 0.00
CA ALA A 403 -10.42 1.05 -1.06
C ALA A 403 -8.99 0.69 -0.60
N TYR A 404 -8.64 1.04 0.63
CA TYR A 404 -7.36 0.63 1.21
C TYR A 404 -7.24 -0.90 1.33
N PHE A 405 -8.22 -1.58 1.94
CA PHE A 405 -8.14 -3.03 2.15
C PHE A 405 -8.28 -3.85 0.87
N LEU A 406 -8.98 -3.33 -0.14
CA LEU A 406 -9.25 -3.99 -1.41
C LEU A 406 -8.28 -3.58 -2.52
N ASP A 407 -7.30 -2.72 -2.23
CA ASP A 407 -6.33 -2.19 -3.20
C ASP A 407 -7.01 -1.54 -4.42
N LYS A 408 -8.01 -0.68 -4.15
CA LYS A 408 -8.79 0.00 -5.18
C LYS A 408 -8.17 1.34 -5.55
N SER A 409 -8.20 1.66 -6.84
CA SER A 409 -7.67 2.92 -7.36
C SER A 409 -8.49 4.14 -6.90
N ALA A 410 -7.88 5.34 -7.01
CA ALA A 410 -8.54 6.61 -6.75
C ALA A 410 -9.81 6.82 -7.62
N ASP A 411 -9.80 6.30 -8.86
CA ASP A 411 -10.94 6.40 -9.78
C ASP A 411 -12.10 5.49 -9.41
N GLU A 412 -11.82 4.32 -8.79
CA GLU A 412 -12.82 3.36 -8.33
C GLU A 412 -13.40 3.73 -6.95
N LEU A 413 -12.56 4.30 -6.08
CA LEU A 413 -12.86 4.56 -4.67
C LEU A 413 -14.21 5.29 -4.46
N PRO A 414 -14.54 6.40 -5.15
CA PRO A 414 -15.76 7.15 -4.91
C PRO A 414 -17.06 6.43 -5.33
N TYR A 415 -16.91 5.29 -6.02
CA TYR A 415 -18.03 4.52 -6.58
C TYR A 415 -18.19 3.13 -5.96
N LEU A 416 -17.39 2.80 -4.92
CA LEU A 416 -17.56 1.55 -4.18
C LEU A 416 -18.96 1.48 -3.55
N LYS A 417 -19.61 0.33 -3.69
CA LYS A 417 -20.94 0.10 -3.12
C LYS A 417 -20.83 -0.17 -1.62
N CYS A 418 -21.44 0.73 -0.84
CA CYS A 418 -21.51 0.61 0.62
C CYS A 418 -22.98 0.82 1.04
N PRO A 419 -23.87 -0.18 0.85
CA PRO A 419 -25.28 -0.04 1.19
C PRO A 419 -25.47 0.12 2.70
N LEU A 420 -26.59 0.73 3.08
CA LEU A 420 -27.05 0.76 4.47
C LEU A 420 -27.36 -0.66 4.94
N HIS A 421 -27.38 -0.88 6.24
CA HIS A 421 -27.76 -2.13 6.90
C HIS A 421 -26.93 -3.34 6.47
N THR A 422 -25.69 -3.09 6.03
CA THR A 422 -24.73 -4.10 5.55
C THR A 422 -23.41 -3.99 6.31
N ILE A 423 -22.88 -5.13 6.73
CA ILE A 423 -21.61 -5.27 7.43
C ILE A 423 -20.59 -5.86 6.46
N PHE A 424 -19.44 -5.25 6.36
CA PHE A 424 -18.27 -5.80 5.67
C PHE A 424 -17.34 -6.39 6.72
N LYS A 425 -17.20 -7.70 6.70
CA LYS A 425 -16.26 -8.43 7.56
C LYS A 425 -14.98 -8.63 6.79
N LEU A 426 -13.93 -7.93 7.19
CA LEU A 426 -12.62 -7.95 6.57
C LEU A 426 -11.67 -8.83 7.37
N THR A 427 -11.07 -9.82 6.71
CA THR A 427 -10.03 -10.66 7.29
C THR A 427 -8.74 -10.44 6.51
N PRO A 428 -7.82 -9.59 7.00
CA PRO A 428 -6.53 -9.41 6.36
C PRO A 428 -5.77 -10.73 6.27
N VAL A 429 -5.22 -11.03 5.10
CA VAL A 429 -4.38 -12.21 4.83
C VAL A 429 -3.02 -11.76 4.32
N ALA A 430 -2.05 -12.67 4.18
CA ALA A 430 -0.66 -12.34 3.82
C ALA A 430 -0.54 -11.42 2.60
N TYR A 431 -1.36 -11.63 1.56
CA TYR A 431 -1.24 -10.88 0.30
C TYR A 431 -2.51 -10.17 -0.15
N GLY A 432 -3.43 -9.92 0.77
CA GLY A 432 -4.69 -9.26 0.43
C GLY A 432 -5.62 -9.13 1.63
N CYS A 433 -6.92 -9.12 1.36
CA CYS A 433 -7.97 -9.09 2.37
C CYS A 433 -9.16 -9.91 1.88
N LYS A 434 -9.62 -10.85 2.69
CA LYS A 434 -10.90 -11.54 2.43
C LYS A 434 -12.01 -10.63 2.89
N VAL A 435 -13.07 -10.51 2.09
CA VAL A 435 -14.23 -9.69 2.40
C VAL A 435 -15.47 -10.56 2.36
N GLU A 436 -16.21 -10.59 3.46
CA GLU A 436 -17.54 -11.17 3.55
C GLU A 436 -18.54 -10.01 3.68
N THR A 437 -19.56 -9.98 2.82
CA THR A 437 -20.61 -8.98 2.86
C THR A 437 -21.84 -9.60 3.52
N ILE A 438 -22.28 -9.03 4.63
CA ILE A 438 -23.38 -9.57 5.46
C ILE A 438 -24.46 -8.50 5.51
N THR A 439 -25.59 -8.75 4.85
CA THR A 439 -26.74 -7.86 4.88
C THR A 439 -27.71 -8.33 5.96
N LEU A 440 -28.02 -7.44 6.90
CA LEU A 440 -29.04 -7.73 7.92
C LEU A 440 -30.43 -7.53 7.32
N ASN A 441 -31.40 -8.36 7.76
CA ASN A 441 -32.75 -8.36 7.22
C ASN A 441 -33.61 -7.18 7.75
N VAL A 442 -33.17 -5.96 7.43
CA VAL A 442 -33.86 -4.70 7.70
C VAL A 442 -33.79 -3.84 6.45
N GLU A 443 -34.93 -3.49 5.88
CA GLU A 443 -34.98 -2.64 4.68
C GLU A 443 -34.32 -1.27 4.91
N ALA A 444 -33.72 -0.71 3.84
CA ALA A 444 -33.18 0.63 3.83
C ALA A 444 -33.28 1.26 2.44
N VAL A 445 -33.26 2.58 2.38
CA VAL A 445 -33.20 3.31 1.11
C VAL A 445 -31.86 3.09 0.40
N ASN A 446 -31.91 3.03 -0.93
CA ASN A 446 -30.70 2.98 -1.74
C ASN A 446 -30.10 4.39 -1.84
N THR A 447 -28.92 4.57 -1.28
CA THR A 447 -28.16 5.83 -1.34
C THR A 447 -26.98 5.77 -2.32
N HIS A 448 -26.87 4.68 -3.09
CA HIS A 448 -25.78 4.53 -4.07
C HIS A 448 -26.11 5.31 -5.34
N ARG A 449 -25.13 6.08 -5.83
CA ARG A 449 -25.17 6.73 -7.12
C ARG A 449 -24.04 6.13 -7.97
N ASP A 450 -24.41 5.53 -9.09
CA ASP A 450 -23.45 4.95 -10.04
C ASP A 450 -22.54 6.02 -10.67
N LYS A 451 -21.44 5.58 -11.25
CA LYS A 451 -20.58 6.45 -12.06
C LYS A 451 -21.38 6.89 -13.28
N PRO A 452 -21.45 8.20 -13.58
CA PRO A 452 -22.12 8.66 -14.78
C PRO A 452 -21.54 7.94 -16.01
N SER A 453 -22.39 7.27 -16.79
CA SER A 453 -21.99 6.71 -18.08
C SER A 453 -21.62 7.87 -18.96
N GLY A 454 -20.35 7.94 -19.41
CA GLY A 454 -19.79 9.07 -20.12
C GLY A 454 -20.69 9.48 -21.29
N SER A 455 -21.43 10.54 -21.12
CA SER A 455 -22.03 11.30 -22.21
C SER A 455 -20.89 11.96 -22.95
N THR A 456 -20.42 11.26 -24.01
CA THR A 456 -19.53 11.84 -24.99
C THR A 456 -20.18 13.08 -25.58
N ASN A 457 -19.54 14.25 -25.36
CA ASN A 457 -19.59 15.39 -26.26
C ASN A 457 -20.95 16.04 -26.55
N ASN A 458 -21.44 16.89 -25.64
CA ASN A 458 -22.25 18.03 -26.06
C ASN A 458 -22.24 19.19 -25.05
N PHE A 459 -21.08 19.50 -24.47
CA PHE A 459 -20.89 20.79 -23.82
C PHE A 459 -20.05 21.69 -24.73
N PRO A 460 -20.48 22.92 -25.01
CA PRO A 460 -19.66 23.87 -25.74
C PRO A 460 -18.36 24.04 -24.94
N LYS A 461 -17.22 23.78 -25.60
CA LYS A 461 -15.90 24.08 -25.04
C LYS A 461 -15.85 25.57 -24.71
N SER A 462 -16.22 25.95 -23.50
CA SER A 462 -15.91 27.28 -23.02
C SER A 462 -14.40 27.39 -22.97
N GLN A 463 -13.86 28.38 -23.67
CA GLN A 463 -12.41 28.58 -23.87
C GLN A 463 -11.68 29.12 -22.61
N THR A 464 -12.27 29.03 -21.45
CA THR A 464 -11.60 29.38 -20.19
C THR A 464 -11.14 28.10 -19.50
N PRO A 465 -9.82 27.91 -19.31
CA PRO A 465 -9.34 26.79 -18.51
C PRO A 465 -9.88 27.00 -17.09
N VAL A 466 -10.75 26.08 -16.65
CA VAL A 466 -11.22 26.03 -15.26
C VAL A 466 -9.98 25.94 -14.38
N ARG A 467 -9.73 27.01 -13.63
CA ARG A 467 -8.58 27.11 -12.74
C ARG A 467 -8.85 26.18 -11.57
N MET A 468 -8.35 24.92 -11.66
CA MET A 468 -8.40 23.98 -10.54
C MET A 468 -7.94 24.70 -9.27
N ARG A 469 -8.78 24.73 -8.23
CA ARG A 469 -8.39 25.26 -6.93
C ARG A 469 -7.23 24.39 -6.44
N ARG A 470 -6.02 24.98 -6.39
CA ARG A 470 -4.81 24.28 -5.96
C ARG A 470 -4.93 23.96 -4.46
N ASN A 471 -4.79 22.70 -4.12
CA ASN A 471 -4.60 22.30 -2.73
C ASN A 471 -3.29 22.89 -2.21
N SER A 472 -3.27 23.37 -0.97
CA SER A 472 -2.09 23.93 -0.30
C SER A 472 -0.91 22.95 -0.17
N PHE A 473 -1.13 21.67 -0.48
CA PHE A 473 -0.13 20.60 -0.44
C PHE A 473 0.36 20.13 -1.81
N THR A 474 -0.14 20.72 -2.92
CA THR A 474 0.43 20.40 -4.24
C THR A 474 1.74 21.18 -4.38
N PRO A 475 2.89 20.54 -4.60
CA PRO A 475 4.14 21.24 -4.84
C PRO A 475 3.97 22.19 -6.03
N LEU A 476 4.45 23.43 -5.89
CA LEU A 476 4.47 24.41 -6.97
C LEU A 476 5.35 23.83 -8.10
N ALA A 477 4.73 23.30 -9.14
CA ALA A 477 5.44 23.00 -10.37
C ALA A 477 5.93 24.32 -10.97
N SER A 478 7.23 24.39 -11.29
CA SER A 478 7.79 25.54 -11.98
C SER A 478 7.05 25.74 -13.31
N SER A 479 6.84 27.01 -13.68
CA SER A 479 6.00 27.45 -14.80
C SER A 479 6.44 27.02 -16.21
N ASP A 480 7.45 26.17 -16.34
CA ASP A 480 8.06 25.78 -17.60
C ASP A 480 7.85 24.32 -18.00
N THR A 481 6.76 23.72 -17.54
CA THR A 481 6.47 22.33 -17.95
C THR A 481 5.45 22.29 -19.07
N ILE A 482 5.96 22.13 -20.25
CA ILE A 482 5.45 21.50 -21.48
C ILE A 482 4.12 20.75 -21.24
N LYS A 483 3.12 21.12 -22.03
CA LYS A 483 1.85 20.42 -22.21
C LYS A 483 2.08 18.93 -22.48
N ARG A 484 1.98 18.08 -21.46
CA ARG A 484 1.84 16.64 -21.63
C ARG A 484 0.37 16.31 -21.76
N THR A 485 -0.07 16.07 -22.98
CA THR A 485 -1.33 15.41 -23.30
C THR A 485 -1.26 13.99 -22.72
N ARG A 486 -2.10 13.70 -21.71
CA ARG A 486 -2.30 12.33 -21.24
C ARG A 486 -3.10 11.57 -22.27
N ASN A 487 -2.43 10.81 -23.12
CA ASN A 487 -3.06 9.78 -23.92
C ASN A 487 -3.10 8.50 -23.07
N TYR A 488 -4.27 8.19 -22.50
CA TYR A 488 -4.53 6.85 -21.95
C TYR A 488 -4.74 5.89 -23.12
N SER A 489 -3.76 5.07 -23.43
CA SER A 489 -3.98 3.89 -24.26
C SER A 489 -4.51 2.76 -23.37
N VAL A 490 -5.78 2.50 -23.49
CA VAL A 490 -6.45 1.33 -22.92
C VAL A 490 -6.05 0.11 -23.75
N GLY A 491 -5.11 -0.66 -23.26
CA GLY A 491 -4.77 -1.99 -23.75
C GLY A 491 -5.31 -3.07 -22.83
N SER A 492 -6.61 -3.26 -22.82
CA SER A 492 -7.23 -4.40 -22.14
C SER A 492 -7.17 -5.63 -23.02
N ARG A 493 -6.35 -6.62 -22.68
CA ARG A 493 -6.56 -8.00 -23.14
C ARG A 493 -7.28 -8.76 -22.04
N PRO A 494 -8.39 -9.43 -22.33
CA PRO A 494 -9.09 -10.26 -21.36
C PRO A 494 -8.31 -11.56 -21.15
N LEU A 495 -7.93 -11.83 -19.90
CA LEU A 495 -7.52 -13.15 -19.46
C LEU A 495 -8.77 -13.95 -19.12
N ASN A 496 -8.97 -15.07 -19.81
CA ASN A 496 -10.02 -16.03 -19.52
C ASN A 496 -9.90 -16.57 -18.09
N PRO A 497 -11.01 -16.76 -17.38
CA PRO A 497 -11.02 -17.38 -16.08
C PRO A 497 -10.86 -18.89 -16.23
N VAL A 498 -9.72 -19.43 -15.82
CA VAL A 498 -9.58 -20.85 -15.59
C VAL A 498 -10.24 -21.14 -14.24
N GLY A 499 -11.27 -21.97 -14.29
CA GLY A 499 -12.06 -22.37 -13.12
C GLY A 499 -11.22 -23.08 -12.06
N SER A 500 -11.34 -22.61 -10.84
CA SER A 500 -10.87 -23.32 -9.65
C SER A 500 -11.90 -24.36 -9.24
N PRO A 501 -11.51 -25.59 -8.89
CA PRO A 501 -12.43 -26.56 -8.34
C PRO A 501 -12.85 -26.18 -6.92
N LEU A 502 -14.15 -26.12 -6.70
CA LEU A 502 -14.82 -26.03 -5.40
C LEU A 502 -14.58 -27.31 -4.61
N PHE A 503 -13.93 -27.19 -3.45
CA PHE A 503 -14.02 -28.19 -2.38
C PHE A 503 -14.48 -27.49 -1.10
N PRO A 504 -15.55 -27.96 -0.46
CA PRO A 504 -15.97 -27.49 0.85
C PRO A 504 -15.24 -28.29 1.93
N GLU A 505 -14.18 -27.75 2.51
CA GLU A 505 -13.65 -28.28 3.78
C GLU A 505 -14.15 -27.42 4.95
N THR A 506 -14.73 -28.10 5.93
CA THR A 506 -15.22 -27.52 7.18
C THR A 506 -14.07 -26.93 8.00
N ARG A 507 -14.31 -25.75 8.59
CA ARG A 507 -13.32 -24.89 9.29
C ARG A 507 -12.50 -25.61 10.38
N ASP A 508 -13.03 -26.62 11.04
CA ASP A 508 -12.38 -27.32 12.16
C ASP A 508 -11.22 -28.25 11.74
N GLY A 509 -11.24 -28.76 10.52
CA GLY A 509 -10.21 -29.69 10.05
C GLY A 509 -8.89 -29.00 9.61
N ALA A 510 -8.99 -27.77 9.12
CA ALA A 510 -7.82 -27.05 8.59
C ALA A 510 -6.90 -26.50 9.70
N ASP A 511 -7.47 -26.03 10.80
CA ASP A 511 -6.70 -25.48 11.92
C ASP A 511 -6.04 -26.58 12.77
N LYS A 512 -6.71 -27.71 12.98
CA LYS A 512 -6.11 -28.89 13.64
C LYS A 512 -4.96 -29.49 12.82
N ARG A 513 -5.09 -29.56 11.49
CA ARG A 513 -4.01 -30.02 10.61
C ARG A 513 -2.82 -29.05 10.56
N LYS A 514 -3.06 -27.73 10.63
CA LYS A 514 -1.98 -26.75 10.73
C LYS A 514 -1.18 -26.92 12.02
N LEU A 515 -1.88 -27.11 13.14
CA LEU A 515 -1.24 -27.31 14.45
C LEU A 515 -0.41 -28.61 14.48
N GLN A 516 -0.93 -29.69 13.92
CA GLN A 516 -0.22 -30.97 13.84
C GLN A 516 1.03 -30.87 12.97
N ILE A 517 0.94 -30.22 11.80
CA ILE A 517 2.08 -30.02 10.90
C ILE A 517 3.16 -29.14 11.55
N LEU A 518 2.77 -28.14 12.35
CA LEU A 518 3.69 -27.31 13.11
C LEU A 518 4.42 -28.13 14.19
N GLN A 519 3.72 -29.00 14.89
CA GLN A 519 4.30 -29.87 15.90
C GLN A 519 5.27 -30.91 15.31
N ASP A 520 4.97 -31.46 14.13
CA ASP A 520 5.80 -32.45 13.47
C ASP A 520 7.07 -31.84 12.82
N LEU A 521 7.03 -30.54 12.47
CA LEU A 521 8.13 -29.83 11.82
C LEU A 521 9.03 -29.06 12.79
N PHE A 522 8.57 -28.82 14.01
CA PHE A 522 9.30 -28.05 15.00
C PHE A 522 10.69 -28.64 15.33
N PRO A 523 10.86 -29.97 15.52
CA PRO A 523 12.17 -30.57 15.76
C PRO A 523 13.14 -30.36 14.58
N LEU A 524 12.69 -30.56 13.35
CA LEU A 524 13.48 -30.36 12.14
C LEU A 524 13.97 -28.92 11.96
N LEU A 525 13.14 -27.96 12.37
CA LEU A 525 13.49 -26.54 12.35
C LEU A 525 14.51 -26.19 13.42
N CYS A 526 14.39 -26.76 14.62
CA CYS A 526 15.35 -26.56 15.70
C CYS A 526 16.72 -27.08 15.31
N ASP A 527 16.81 -28.28 14.74
CA ASP A 527 18.07 -28.87 14.29
C ASP A 527 18.73 -28.08 13.16
N THR A 528 17.93 -27.60 12.20
CA THR A 528 18.45 -26.86 11.03
C THR A 528 18.86 -25.43 11.39
N LEU A 529 18.23 -24.81 12.39
CA LEU A 529 18.51 -23.45 12.83
C LEU A 529 19.51 -23.38 14.00
N GLY A 530 19.96 -24.54 14.54
CA GLY A 530 20.90 -24.64 15.65
C GLY A 530 20.31 -24.11 16.98
N ILE A 531 18.99 -24.21 17.16
CA ILE A 531 18.28 -23.78 18.37
C ILE A 531 17.95 -25.01 19.20
N GLN A 532 18.44 -25.06 20.45
CA GLN A 532 18.03 -26.14 21.37
C GLN A 532 16.56 -25.93 21.78
N PRO A 533 15.72 -27.00 21.75
CA PRO A 533 14.35 -26.90 22.29
C PRO A 533 14.41 -26.58 23.79
N LEU A 534 13.61 -25.62 24.23
CA LEU A 534 13.39 -25.32 25.63
C LEU A 534 12.87 -26.60 26.30
N GLY A 535 13.60 -27.08 27.32
CA GLY A 535 13.34 -28.34 27.99
C GLY A 535 11.89 -28.48 28.45
N GLN A 536 11.34 -29.65 28.23
CA GLN A 536 10.19 -30.12 29.00
C GLN A 536 10.64 -30.18 30.48
N GLU A 537 10.12 -29.28 31.30
CA GLU A 537 10.13 -29.51 32.72
C GLU A 537 9.26 -30.74 33.02
N GLU A 538 9.90 -31.79 33.46
CA GLU A 538 9.23 -32.95 34.05
C GLU A 538 8.42 -32.51 35.27
N ASN A 539 7.13 -32.71 35.21
CA ASN A 539 6.28 -33.03 36.34
C ASN A 539 5.11 -33.92 35.91
#